data_e780d8c35620366768bf8416189863c3
#
_entry.id   e780d8c35620366768bf8416189863c3
#
_cell.length_a   1.000
_cell.length_b   1.000
_cell.length_c   1.000
_cell.angle_alpha   90.00
_cell.angle_beta   90.00
_cell.angle_gamma   90.00
#
_symmetry.space_group_name_H-M   'P 1'
#
loop_
_entity.id
_entity.type
_entity.pdbx_description
1 polymer ?
#
loop_
_entity_poly.entity_id
_entity_poly.type
_entity_poly.pdbx_seq_one_letter_code
_entity_poly.pdbx_strand_id
1 'polypeptide(L)'
;DGVIISSPHHAHFENAKAALEKNCHVMIEKPMTTNVKDAEILIELAIKYNKEILIPNGFNFKSFMSKAEEIISNGLIGEIKHLDAAFSSSLIDLFQGIPLSESNNHTFQPHASTWSDPEKAGGYGWGQLSHMFAGILKITNLDPECIFCLSVPSPTKVDYTNAISMKFTNGATGSFSGSAFVPKNFGGTFYITIHGTIGTLYLDMEIKRERLFVRLNDENIIEHKIKEGDGAYSYGTKEALNTFVDICLNKNVTNHSNGELALKTVKILEAMYKSLKSKKLERI
;
A
#
# COMPACT_ATOMS: atom_id res chain seq x y z
N ASP A 1 -5.79 9.01 -24.40
CA ASP A 1 -6.42 9.38 -23.15
C ASP A 1 -5.75 8.69 -21.95
N GLY A 2 -5.90 7.37 -21.75
CA GLY A 2 -5.33 6.65 -20.64
C GLY A 2 -4.97 5.20 -20.95
N VAL A 3 -3.99 4.64 -20.21
CA VAL A 3 -3.52 3.25 -20.31
C VAL A 3 -3.55 2.59 -18.94
N ILE A 4 -4.09 1.37 -18.87
CA ILE A 4 -4.07 0.53 -17.68
C ILE A 4 -2.94 -0.49 -17.84
N ILE A 5 -2.04 -0.56 -16.88
CA ILE A 5 -0.86 -1.42 -16.87
C ILE A 5 -1.04 -2.46 -15.77
N SER A 6 -1.26 -3.72 -16.17
CA SER A 6 -1.41 -4.90 -15.29
C SER A 6 -0.41 -6.00 -15.63
N SER A 7 0.74 -5.60 -16.18
CA SER A 7 1.87 -6.51 -16.46
C SER A 7 2.55 -6.96 -15.16
N PRO A 8 3.50 -7.92 -15.21
CA PRO A 8 4.32 -8.26 -14.04
C PRO A 8 5.12 -7.07 -13.51
N HIS A 9 5.42 -7.04 -12.22
CA HIS A 9 6.04 -5.91 -11.50
C HIS A 9 7.25 -5.31 -12.22
N HIS A 10 8.17 -6.15 -12.71
CA HIS A 10 9.39 -5.71 -13.40
C HIS A 10 9.16 -5.02 -14.75
N ALA A 11 7.96 -5.16 -15.33
CA ALA A 11 7.61 -4.54 -16.63
C ALA A 11 6.82 -3.24 -16.48
N HIS A 12 6.43 -2.85 -15.26
CA HIS A 12 5.62 -1.65 -15.01
C HIS A 12 6.30 -0.38 -15.52
N PHE A 13 7.59 -0.21 -15.23
CA PHE A 13 8.34 0.98 -15.59
C PHE A 13 8.34 1.23 -17.09
N GLU A 14 8.78 0.27 -17.90
CA GLU A 14 8.89 0.46 -19.36
C GLU A 14 7.52 0.71 -20.01
N ASN A 15 6.49 0.00 -19.55
CA ASN A 15 5.13 0.18 -20.06
C ASN A 15 4.57 1.56 -19.68
N ALA A 16 4.75 2.00 -18.44
CA ALA A 16 4.28 3.29 -17.96
C ALA A 16 5.02 4.45 -18.65
N LYS A 17 6.34 4.34 -18.79
CA LYS A 17 7.17 5.29 -19.50
C LYS A 17 6.68 5.48 -20.95
N ALA A 18 6.51 4.37 -21.69
CA ALA A 18 6.02 4.41 -23.05
C ALA A 18 4.65 5.08 -23.19
N ALA A 19 3.73 4.82 -22.23
CA ALA A 19 2.40 5.43 -22.22
C ALA A 19 2.47 6.95 -21.91
N LEU A 20 3.23 7.37 -20.91
CA LEU A 20 3.44 8.78 -20.56
C LEU A 20 4.07 9.56 -21.73
N GLU A 21 5.10 9.00 -22.38
CA GLU A 21 5.74 9.59 -23.57
C GLU A 21 4.79 9.71 -24.78
N LYS A 22 3.71 8.92 -24.80
CA LYS A 22 2.59 9.03 -25.76
C LYS A 22 1.45 9.92 -25.26
N ASN A 23 1.72 10.73 -24.24
CA ASN A 23 0.77 11.70 -23.70
C ASN A 23 -0.53 11.07 -23.14
N CYS A 24 -0.41 9.87 -22.53
CA CYS A 24 -1.52 9.18 -21.86
C CYS A 24 -1.42 9.31 -20.34
N HIS A 25 -2.57 9.42 -19.66
CA HIS A 25 -2.66 9.12 -18.24
C HIS A 25 -2.39 7.64 -18.01
N VAL A 26 -1.85 7.26 -16.84
CA VAL A 26 -1.56 5.85 -16.57
C VAL A 26 -2.15 5.39 -15.25
N MET A 27 -2.81 4.23 -15.28
CA MET A 27 -3.11 3.46 -14.08
C MET A 27 -2.20 2.24 -14.06
N ILE A 28 -1.35 2.13 -13.04
CA ILE A 28 -0.33 1.10 -12.92
C ILE A 28 -0.65 0.21 -11.73
N GLU A 29 -0.73 -1.11 -11.92
CA GLU A 29 -0.82 -2.03 -10.79
C GLU A 29 0.34 -1.84 -9.79
N LYS A 30 0.04 -2.11 -8.53
CA LYS A 30 1.03 -1.99 -7.45
C LYS A 30 2.03 -3.17 -7.48
N PRO A 31 3.27 -2.91 -7.08
CA PRO A 31 3.89 -1.62 -6.82
C PRO A 31 4.10 -0.81 -8.11
N MET A 32 4.13 0.52 -8.02
CA MET A 32 4.33 1.40 -9.20
C MET A 32 5.58 0.99 -10.00
N THR A 33 6.69 0.78 -9.31
CA THR A 33 7.96 0.26 -9.82
C THR A 33 8.63 -0.64 -8.80
N THR A 34 9.72 -1.28 -9.16
CA THR A 34 10.50 -2.16 -8.28
C THR A 34 11.78 -1.51 -7.75
N ASN A 35 12.01 -0.25 -8.06
CA ASN A 35 13.10 0.58 -7.53
C ASN A 35 12.74 2.07 -7.57
N VAL A 36 13.42 2.85 -6.75
CA VAL A 36 13.17 4.29 -6.56
C VAL A 36 13.49 5.10 -7.81
N LYS A 37 14.60 4.81 -8.48
CA LYS A 37 15.04 5.57 -9.67
C LYS A 37 13.99 5.55 -10.78
N ASP A 38 13.43 4.38 -11.06
CA ASP A 38 12.39 4.23 -12.07
C ASP A 38 11.10 4.97 -11.66
N ALA A 39 10.75 4.95 -10.37
CA ALA A 39 9.62 5.70 -9.85
C ALA A 39 9.81 7.21 -10.03
N GLU A 40 10.97 7.75 -9.72
CA GLU A 40 11.30 9.16 -9.89
C GLU A 40 11.21 9.59 -11.36
N ILE A 41 11.72 8.78 -12.28
CA ILE A 41 11.60 9.03 -13.73
C ILE A 41 10.13 9.09 -14.17
N LEU A 42 9.27 8.18 -13.67
CA LEU A 42 7.84 8.22 -14.00
C LEU A 42 7.16 9.49 -13.51
N ILE A 43 7.50 9.96 -12.30
CA ILE A 43 6.99 11.23 -11.76
C ILE A 43 7.43 12.40 -12.63
N GLU A 44 8.71 12.48 -12.99
CA GLU A 44 9.24 13.53 -13.87
C GLU A 44 8.52 13.55 -15.23
N LEU A 45 8.28 12.38 -15.81
CA LEU A 45 7.55 12.27 -17.09
C LEU A 45 6.07 12.68 -16.94
N ALA A 46 5.42 12.28 -15.85
CA ALA A 46 4.03 12.68 -15.57
C ALA A 46 3.91 14.20 -15.46
N ILE A 47 4.82 14.85 -14.75
CA ILE A 47 4.90 16.32 -14.65
C ILE A 47 5.15 16.93 -16.02
N LYS A 48 6.16 16.45 -16.75
CA LYS A 48 6.56 16.95 -18.08
C LYS A 48 5.42 16.95 -19.09
N TYR A 49 4.62 15.87 -19.09
CA TYR A 49 3.51 15.70 -20.04
C TYR A 49 2.16 16.11 -19.47
N ASN A 50 2.12 16.67 -18.25
CA ASN A 50 0.89 17.02 -17.54
C ASN A 50 -0.10 15.85 -17.50
N LYS A 51 0.37 14.68 -17.03
CA LYS A 51 -0.41 13.45 -16.90
C LYS A 51 -0.46 12.96 -15.48
N GLU A 52 -1.52 12.24 -15.15
CA GLU A 52 -1.71 11.61 -13.85
C GLU A 52 -1.21 10.18 -13.87
N ILE A 53 -0.60 9.80 -12.75
CA ILE A 53 -0.33 8.40 -12.38
C ILE A 53 -1.29 8.04 -11.26
N LEU A 54 -2.06 6.97 -11.44
CA LEU A 54 -2.93 6.38 -10.42
C LEU A 54 -2.49 4.95 -10.13
N ILE A 55 -2.31 4.62 -8.85
CA ILE A 55 -2.04 3.25 -8.40
C ILE A 55 -3.31 2.71 -7.75
N PRO A 56 -3.89 1.57 -8.20
CA PRO A 56 -5.16 1.09 -7.69
C PRO A 56 -5.02 0.40 -6.32
N ASN A 57 -4.45 1.11 -5.33
CA ASN A 57 -4.50 0.70 -3.93
C ASN A 57 -5.93 0.88 -3.42
N GLY A 58 -6.75 -0.14 -3.61
CA GLY A 58 -8.20 -0.05 -3.43
C GLY A 58 -8.66 0.48 -2.09
N PHE A 59 -7.95 0.16 -0.99
CA PHE A 59 -8.26 0.70 0.32
C PHE A 59 -8.25 2.24 0.34
N ASN A 60 -7.34 2.88 -0.40
CA ASN A 60 -7.21 4.34 -0.43
C ASN A 60 -8.45 5.05 -0.98
N PHE A 61 -9.30 4.34 -1.71
CA PHE A 61 -10.55 4.87 -2.30
C PHE A 61 -11.77 4.60 -1.43
N LYS A 62 -11.60 4.03 -0.24
CA LYS A 62 -12.70 3.74 0.68
C LYS A 62 -13.02 4.91 1.61
N SER A 63 -14.31 5.04 1.92
CA SER A 63 -14.80 6.15 2.75
C SER A 63 -14.16 6.19 4.14
N PHE A 64 -13.90 5.04 4.76
CA PHE A 64 -13.26 4.96 6.05
C PHE A 64 -11.80 5.45 6.04
N MET A 65 -11.05 5.23 4.94
CA MET A 65 -9.69 5.75 4.78
C MET A 65 -9.70 7.29 4.65
N SER A 66 -10.62 7.83 3.86
CA SER A 66 -10.80 9.28 3.76
C SER A 66 -11.25 9.90 5.09
N LYS A 67 -12.08 9.18 5.86
CA LYS A 67 -12.48 9.64 7.19
C LYS A 67 -11.33 9.60 8.21
N ALA A 68 -10.49 8.57 8.15
CA ALA A 68 -9.28 8.51 8.98
C ALA A 68 -8.30 9.66 8.63
N GLU A 69 -8.10 9.93 7.34
CA GLU A 69 -7.31 11.08 6.86
C GLU A 69 -7.87 12.41 7.37
N GLU A 70 -9.18 12.62 7.29
CA GLU A 70 -9.85 13.81 7.82
C GLU A 70 -9.62 13.99 9.32
N ILE A 71 -9.74 12.91 10.10
CA ILE A 71 -9.51 12.92 11.56
C ILE A 71 -8.07 13.37 11.87
N ILE A 72 -7.10 12.83 11.16
CA ILE A 72 -5.69 13.15 11.35
C ILE A 72 -5.38 14.59 10.90
N SER A 73 -5.82 14.98 9.71
CA SER A 73 -5.55 16.30 9.14
C SER A 73 -6.21 17.44 9.94
N ASN A 74 -7.36 17.18 10.58
CA ASN A 74 -8.02 18.11 11.48
C ASN A 74 -7.36 18.18 12.88
N GLY A 75 -6.30 17.41 13.12
CA GLY A 75 -5.55 17.44 14.38
C GLY A 75 -6.25 16.82 15.58
N LEU A 76 -7.28 15.99 15.35
CA LEU A 76 -8.11 15.45 16.45
C LEU A 76 -7.32 14.61 17.46
N ILE A 77 -6.24 13.97 17.06
CA ILE A 77 -5.34 13.22 17.96
C ILE A 77 -4.06 13.98 18.32
N GLY A 78 -3.90 15.21 17.82
CA GLY A 78 -2.68 16.00 17.99
C GLY A 78 -1.54 15.52 17.12
N GLU A 79 -0.30 15.79 17.54
CA GLU A 79 0.91 15.38 16.81
C GLU A 79 1.14 13.88 16.91
N ILE A 80 1.35 13.22 15.77
CA ILE A 80 1.60 11.76 15.71
C ILE A 80 2.96 11.45 16.34
N LYS A 81 2.99 10.48 17.27
CA LYS A 81 4.19 10.02 17.98
C LYS A 81 4.55 8.56 17.67
N HIS A 82 3.56 7.71 17.47
CA HIS A 82 3.78 6.30 17.16
C HIS A 82 2.68 5.72 16.29
N LEU A 83 3.06 4.78 15.43
CA LEU A 83 2.14 4.00 14.60
C LEU A 83 2.37 2.51 14.83
N ASP A 84 1.29 1.75 14.85
CA ASP A 84 1.31 0.29 14.83
C ASP A 84 0.37 -0.20 13.74
N ALA A 85 0.85 -1.08 12.84
CA ALA A 85 0.00 -1.64 11.81
C ALA A 85 0.44 -3.05 11.41
N ALA A 86 -0.54 -3.87 11.06
CA ALA A 86 -0.29 -5.19 10.50
C ALA A 86 -1.17 -5.46 9.29
N PHE A 87 -0.61 -6.16 8.33
CA PHE A 87 -1.32 -6.69 7.17
C PHE A 87 -0.97 -8.17 7.01
N SER A 88 -1.98 -9.04 7.09
CA SER A 88 -1.79 -10.48 6.97
C SER A 88 -2.82 -11.08 6.02
N SER A 89 -2.42 -12.08 5.25
CA SER A 89 -3.28 -12.70 4.24
C SER A 89 -2.90 -14.16 4.01
N SER A 90 -3.83 -14.96 3.48
CA SER A 90 -3.62 -16.38 3.17
C SER A 90 -2.98 -16.51 1.78
N LEU A 91 -1.68 -16.19 1.64
CA LEU A 91 -0.99 -16.13 0.34
C LEU A 91 0.29 -16.96 0.28
N ILE A 92 0.51 -17.86 1.25
CA ILE A 92 1.73 -18.67 1.28
C ILE A 92 1.93 -19.48 0.00
N ASP A 93 0.86 -20.06 -0.56
CA ASP A 93 0.92 -20.85 -1.78
C ASP A 93 1.43 -20.00 -2.96
N LEU A 94 0.93 -18.78 -3.10
CA LEU A 94 1.33 -17.86 -4.18
C LEU A 94 2.83 -17.57 -4.13
N PHE A 95 3.37 -17.31 -2.94
CA PHE A 95 4.81 -17.05 -2.75
C PHE A 95 5.68 -18.32 -2.84
N GLN A 96 5.06 -19.50 -2.81
CA GLN A 96 5.70 -20.78 -3.13
C GLN A 96 5.61 -21.13 -4.62
N GLY A 97 4.99 -20.28 -5.44
CA GLY A 97 4.80 -20.52 -6.87
C GLY A 97 3.60 -21.41 -7.19
N ILE A 98 2.69 -21.59 -6.25
CA ILE A 98 1.42 -22.33 -6.45
C ILE A 98 0.34 -21.29 -6.81
N PRO A 99 -0.30 -21.39 -7.99
CA PRO A 99 -1.36 -20.47 -8.38
C PRO A 99 -2.53 -20.48 -7.39
N LEU A 100 -3.14 -19.31 -7.18
CA LEU A 100 -4.39 -19.22 -6.42
C LEU A 100 -5.52 -19.90 -7.19
N SER A 101 -6.33 -20.69 -6.49
CA SER A 101 -7.48 -21.39 -7.07
C SER A 101 -8.47 -20.46 -7.78
N GLU A 102 -8.60 -19.23 -7.28
CA GLU A 102 -9.45 -18.18 -7.85
C GLU A 102 -8.98 -17.74 -9.25
N SER A 103 -7.69 -17.88 -9.55
CA SER A 103 -7.14 -17.54 -10.87
C SER A 103 -7.37 -18.60 -11.97
N ASN A 104 -7.84 -19.78 -11.61
CA ASN A 104 -8.00 -20.89 -12.56
C ASN A 104 -8.94 -20.59 -13.74
N ASN A 105 -9.89 -19.67 -13.55
CA ASN A 105 -10.86 -19.26 -14.56
C ASN A 105 -10.49 -17.94 -15.25
N HIS A 106 -9.32 -17.36 -14.95
CA HIS A 106 -8.89 -16.12 -15.59
C HIS A 106 -8.34 -16.41 -16.99
N THR A 107 -8.66 -15.56 -17.95
CA THR A 107 -8.18 -15.65 -19.35
C THR A 107 -6.65 -15.56 -19.41
N PHE A 108 -6.06 -14.76 -18.54
CA PHE A 108 -4.62 -14.61 -18.39
C PHE A 108 -4.23 -14.92 -16.94
N GLN A 109 -3.37 -15.92 -16.79
CA GLN A 109 -2.79 -16.26 -15.49
C GLN A 109 -1.36 -15.74 -15.42
N PRO A 110 -0.98 -15.06 -14.35
CA PRO A 110 0.42 -14.66 -14.16
C PRO A 110 1.30 -15.92 -14.03
N HIS A 111 2.50 -15.86 -14.58
CA HIS A 111 3.46 -16.95 -14.41
C HIS A 111 3.76 -17.16 -12.92
N ALA A 112 3.89 -18.41 -12.48
CA ALA A 112 4.13 -18.76 -11.09
C ALA A 112 5.31 -17.98 -10.44
N SER A 113 6.37 -17.72 -11.23
CA SER A 113 7.53 -16.96 -10.77
C SER A 113 7.27 -15.46 -10.51
N THR A 114 6.13 -14.92 -10.92
CA THR A 114 5.82 -13.49 -10.70
C THR A 114 5.88 -13.12 -9.21
N TRP A 115 5.44 -14.04 -8.34
CA TRP A 115 5.33 -13.81 -6.90
C TRP A 115 6.39 -14.54 -6.08
N SER A 116 6.98 -15.62 -6.64
CA SER A 116 7.94 -16.49 -5.94
C SER A 116 9.40 -16.26 -6.32
N ASP A 117 9.68 -15.31 -7.23
CA ASP A 117 11.02 -15.00 -7.70
C ASP A 117 11.47 -13.63 -7.16
N PRO A 118 12.53 -13.57 -6.32
CA PRO A 118 13.03 -12.30 -5.78
C PRO A 118 13.53 -11.34 -6.86
N GLU A 119 14.03 -11.84 -7.99
CA GLU A 119 14.51 -11.00 -9.12
C GLU A 119 13.35 -10.32 -9.86
N LYS A 120 12.13 -10.78 -9.65
CA LYS A 120 10.89 -10.19 -10.22
C LYS A 120 10.09 -9.37 -9.21
N ALA A 121 10.71 -8.97 -8.12
CA ALA A 121 10.04 -8.34 -6.99
C ALA A 121 8.87 -9.18 -6.46
N GLY A 122 9.10 -10.50 -6.32
CA GLY A 122 8.22 -11.39 -5.59
C GLY A 122 8.35 -11.16 -4.08
N GLY A 123 7.44 -11.79 -3.31
CA GLY A 123 7.44 -11.73 -1.86
C GLY A 123 6.34 -10.86 -1.28
N TYR A 124 6.19 -10.98 0.04
CA TYR A 124 5.10 -10.34 0.79
C TYR A 124 5.22 -8.82 0.81
N GLY A 125 6.44 -8.30 0.93
CA GLY A 125 6.71 -6.86 0.94
C GLY A 125 6.19 -6.16 -0.31
N TRP A 126 6.69 -6.53 -1.48
CA TRP A 126 6.23 -5.97 -2.75
C TRP A 126 4.75 -6.26 -3.03
N GLY A 127 4.33 -7.50 -2.76
CA GLY A 127 2.98 -7.95 -3.08
C GLY A 127 1.89 -7.38 -2.17
N GLN A 128 2.16 -7.23 -0.87
CA GLN A 128 1.12 -6.93 0.12
C GLN A 128 1.40 -5.72 0.99
N LEU A 129 2.64 -5.54 1.49
CA LEU A 129 2.94 -4.38 2.33
C LEU A 129 2.87 -3.06 1.57
N SER A 130 2.94 -3.09 0.24
CA SER A 130 2.64 -1.94 -0.62
C SER A 130 1.26 -1.33 -0.33
N HIS A 131 0.23 -2.16 -0.06
CA HIS A 131 -1.10 -1.69 0.33
C HIS A 131 -1.10 -1.03 1.70
N MET A 132 -0.44 -1.66 2.67
CA MET A 132 -0.37 -1.15 4.04
C MET A 132 0.32 0.21 4.09
N PHE A 133 1.51 0.32 3.50
CA PHE A 133 2.25 1.59 3.49
C PHE A 133 1.53 2.68 2.69
N ALA A 134 0.93 2.35 1.55
CA ALA A 134 0.12 3.33 0.82
C ALA A 134 -1.06 3.84 1.64
N GLY A 135 -1.72 2.97 2.41
CA GLY A 135 -2.81 3.36 3.31
C GLY A 135 -2.33 4.26 4.46
N ILE A 136 -1.23 3.89 5.12
CA ILE A 136 -0.63 4.67 6.21
C ILE A 136 -0.22 6.06 5.71
N LEU A 137 0.50 6.13 4.59
CA LEU A 137 0.97 7.40 4.03
C LEU A 137 -0.19 8.30 3.59
N LYS A 138 -1.27 7.73 3.03
CA LYS A 138 -2.48 8.48 2.71
C LYS A 138 -3.10 9.13 3.95
N ILE A 139 -3.28 8.34 5.02
CA ILE A 139 -3.93 8.84 6.24
C ILE A 139 -3.09 9.88 6.96
N THR A 140 -1.76 9.70 7.00
CA THR A 140 -0.87 10.47 7.88
C THR A 140 -0.09 11.55 7.17
N ASN A 141 0.13 11.42 5.89
CA ASN A 141 1.05 12.24 5.08
C ASN A 141 2.46 12.37 5.69
N LEU A 142 2.91 11.38 6.47
CA LEU A 142 4.25 11.38 7.07
C LEU A 142 5.32 11.07 6.01
N ASP A 143 6.52 11.61 6.25
CA ASP A 143 7.70 11.30 5.44
C ASP A 143 8.57 10.29 6.19
N PRO A 144 8.82 9.09 5.62
CA PRO A 144 9.68 8.08 6.23
C PRO A 144 11.15 8.52 6.20
N GLU A 145 11.90 8.22 7.27
CA GLU A 145 13.32 8.61 7.42
C GLU A 145 14.26 7.41 7.34
N CYS A 146 13.98 6.36 8.12
CA CYS A 146 14.79 5.15 8.14
C CYS A 146 13.99 3.92 8.59
N ILE A 147 14.47 2.72 8.22
CA ILE A 147 13.78 1.45 8.41
C ILE A 147 14.75 0.34 8.79
N PHE A 148 14.29 -0.56 9.67
CA PHE A 148 14.91 -1.86 9.94
C PHE A 148 13.89 -2.97 9.76
N CYS A 149 14.26 -4.05 9.07
CA CYS A 149 13.37 -5.16 8.78
C CYS A 149 14.02 -6.51 9.04
N LEU A 150 13.23 -7.42 9.62
CA LEU A 150 13.52 -8.84 9.75
C LEU A 150 12.46 -9.66 9.00
N SER A 151 12.87 -10.80 8.45
CA SER A 151 11.98 -11.75 7.78
C SER A 151 12.41 -13.18 8.07
N VAL A 152 11.46 -14.11 8.02
CA VAL A 152 11.76 -15.53 8.11
C VAL A 152 12.29 -16.01 6.75
N PRO A 153 13.40 -16.76 6.71
CA PRO A 153 13.90 -17.38 5.48
C PRO A 153 12.86 -18.28 4.84
N SER A 154 12.75 -18.24 3.51
CA SER A 154 11.81 -19.05 2.76
C SER A 154 12.54 -19.91 1.71
N PRO A 155 11.96 -21.07 1.29
CA PRO A 155 12.54 -21.92 0.26
C PRO A 155 12.72 -21.22 -1.09
N THR A 156 11.84 -20.29 -1.42
CA THR A 156 11.85 -19.51 -2.67
C THR A 156 12.71 -18.25 -2.59
N LYS A 157 13.31 -17.96 -1.42
CA LYS A 157 14.13 -16.77 -1.14
C LYS A 157 13.36 -15.44 -1.15
N VAL A 158 12.03 -15.45 -1.35
CA VAL A 158 11.19 -14.28 -1.12
C VAL A 158 10.73 -14.24 0.34
N ASP A 159 10.39 -13.07 0.84
CA ASP A 159 9.86 -12.90 2.19
C ASP A 159 8.40 -13.38 2.28
N TYR A 160 8.09 -14.11 3.35
CA TYR A 160 6.73 -14.57 3.71
C TYR A 160 6.17 -13.80 4.90
N THR A 161 7.07 -13.26 5.73
CA THR A 161 6.74 -12.46 6.90
C THR A 161 7.71 -11.31 7.04
N ASN A 162 7.25 -10.23 7.65
CA ASN A 162 8.08 -9.05 7.89
C ASN A 162 7.79 -8.49 9.29
N ALA A 163 8.84 -8.22 10.05
CA ALA A 163 8.81 -7.45 11.28
C ALA A 163 9.63 -6.17 11.05
N ILE A 164 9.00 -5.01 11.17
CA ILE A 164 9.56 -3.75 10.70
C ILE A 164 9.49 -2.70 11.80
N SER A 165 10.60 -2.00 12.02
CA SER A 165 10.66 -0.77 12.80
C SER A 165 11.04 0.39 11.87
N MET A 166 10.36 1.53 12.00
CA MET A 166 10.56 2.70 11.15
C MET A 166 10.56 3.98 11.99
N LYS A 167 11.27 4.98 11.50
CA LYS A 167 11.20 6.35 12.02
C LYS A 167 10.79 7.29 10.89
N PHE A 168 10.04 8.32 11.25
CA PHE A 168 9.59 9.38 10.35
C PHE A 168 10.32 10.70 10.65
N THR A 169 10.34 11.59 9.67
CA THR A 169 11.09 12.86 9.75
C THR A 169 10.61 13.81 10.87
N ASN A 170 9.32 13.68 11.27
CA ASN A 170 8.76 14.41 12.42
C ASN A 170 9.18 13.82 13.78
N GLY A 171 10.00 12.75 13.80
CA GLY A 171 10.42 12.03 14.98
C GLY A 171 9.50 10.91 15.45
N ALA A 172 8.33 10.72 14.82
CA ALA A 172 7.45 9.60 15.11
C ALA A 172 8.12 8.27 14.77
N THR A 173 7.74 7.22 15.50
CA THR A 173 8.20 5.85 15.25
C THR A 173 7.05 4.96 14.78
N GLY A 174 7.36 3.84 14.15
CA GLY A 174 6.37 2.88 13.73
C GLY A 174 6.83 1.43 13.90
N SER A 175 5.88 0.57 14.29
CA SER A 175 6.02 -0.88 14.34
C SER A 175 5.06 -1.50 13.32
N PHE A 176 5.60 -2.22 12.34
CA PHE A 176 4.80 -2.77 11.26
C PHE A 176 5.07 -4.25 11.07
N SER A 177 4.06 -4.99 10.66
CA SER A 177 4.24 -6.41 10.38
C SER A 177 3.44 -6.88 9.17
N GLY A 178 3.96 -7.92 8.52
CA GLY A 178 3.31 -8.61 7.43
C GLY A 178 3.42 -10.12 7.58
N SER A 179 2.39 -10.87 7.15
CA SER A 179 2.43 -12.32 7.17
C SER A 179 1.57 -12.95 6.08
N ALA A 180 2.15 -13.91 5.35
CA ALA A 180 1.42 -14.77 4.42
C ALA A 180 0.73 -15.97 5.11
N PHE A 181 0.93 -16.15 6.43
CA PHE A 181 0.52 -17.35 7.17
C PHE A 181 -0.86 -17.23 7.82
N VAL A 182 -1.83 -16.63 7.14
CA VAL A 182 -3.23 -16.76 7.55
C VAL A 182 -3.74 -18.13 7.10
N PRO A 183 -4.48 -18.88 7.95
CA PRO A 183 -5.07 -20.15 7.52
C PRO A 183 -6.00 -19.97 6.33
N LYS A 184 -6.01 -20.95 5.41
CA LYS A 184 -6.93 -20.97 4.26
C LYS A 184 -8.38 -20.86 4.75
N ASN A 185 -9.23 -20.19 4.00
CA ASN A 185 -10.64 -19.92 4.31
C ASN A 185 -10.89 -18.92 5.48
N PHE A 186 -9.84 -18.33 6.04
CA PHE A 186 -9.99 -17.20 6.95
C PHE A 186 -9.58 -15.90 6.24
N GLY A 187 -10.26 -14.84 6.60
CA GLY A 187 -9.89 -13.52 6.13
C GLY A 187 -8.54 -13.07 6.67
N GLY A 188 -7.88 -12.22 5.89
CA GLY A 188 -6.70 -11.53 6.38
C GLY A 188 -7.01 -10.48 7.45
N THR A 189 -5.97 -9.97 8.08
CA THR A 189 -6.07 -8.84 9.00
C THR A 189 -5.45 -7.62 8.36
N PHE A 190 -6.09 -6.47 8.54
CA PHE A 190 -5.48 -5.17 8.26
C PHE A 190 -5.94 -4.19 9.31
N TYR A 191 -5.02 -3.73 10.15
CA TYR A 191 -5.32 -2.68 11.12
C TYR A 191 -4.22 -1.61 11.11
N ILE A 192 -4.60 -0.40 11.53
CA ILE A 192 -3.72 0.74 11.75
C ILE A 192 -4.12 1.39 13.06
N THR A 193 -3.18 1.54 14.00
CA THR A 193 -3.33 2.32 15.22
C THR A 193 -2.37 3.49 15.17
N ILE A 194 -2.86 4.71 15.44
CA ILE A 194 -2.06 5.93 15.39
C ILE A 194 -2.15 6.63 16.73
N HIS A 195 -1.05 6.71 17.44
CA HIS A 195 -0.92 7.37 18.73
C HIS A 195 -0.46 8.82 18.56
N GLY A 196 -1.29 9.74 18.94
CA GLY A 196 -0.99 11.18 18.96
C GLY A 196 -0.84 11.72 20.38
N THR A 197 -0.54 13.01 20.49
CA THR A 197 -0.30 13.68 21.78
C THR A 197 -1.57 13.87 22.62
N ILE A 198 -2.75 13.87 22.01
CA ILE A 198 -4.03 14.09 22.68
C ILE A 198 -5.07 12.99 22.42
N GLY A 199 -4.74 11.99 21.63
CA GLY A 199 -5.63 10.86 21.35
C GLY A 199 -5.00 9.77 20.53
N THR A 200 -5.72 8.68 20.35
CA THR A 200 -5.32 7.52 19.53
C THR A 200 -6.44 7.17 18.58
N LEU A 201 -6.10 7.07 17.30
CA LEU A 201 -6.99 6.54 16.25
C LEU A 201 -6.81 5.04 16.12
N TYR A 202 -7.91 4.32 16.02
CA TYR A 202 -7.97 2.88 15.75
C TYR A 202 -8.76 2.65 14.48
N LEU A 203 -8.13 2.06 13.49
CA LEU A 203 -8.75 1.59 12.25
C LEU A 203 -8.48 0.08 12.14
N ASP A 204 -9.53 -0.72 12.12
CA ASP A 204 -9.47 -2.17 11.98
C ASP A 204 -10.40 -2.58 10.83
N MET A 205 -9.87 -3.29 9.87
CA MET A 205 -10.57 -3.72 8.67
C MET A 205 -10.72 -5.25 8.59
N GLU A 206 -10.47 -5.95 9.68
CA GLU A 206 -10.72 -7.39 9.73
C GLU A 206 -12.22 -7.68 9.69
N ILE A 207 -12.65 -8.68 8.91
CA ILE A 207 -14.06 -9.09 8.82
C ILE A 207 -14.67 -9.30 10.20
N LYS A 208 -15.87 -8.75 10.40
CA LYS A 208 -16.64 -8.76 11.66
C LYS A 208 -15.99 -7.99 12.80
N ARG A 209 -14.91 -7.25 12.53
CA ARG A 209 -14.24 -6.36 13.46
C ARG A 209 -14.04 -4.96 12.88
N GLU A 210 -14.63 -4.68 11.72
CA GLU A 210 -14.50 -3.39 11.06
C GLU A 210 -14.92 -2.27 11.97
N ARG A 211 -13.99 -1.36 12.27
CA ARG A 211 -14.22 -0.23 13.15
C ARG A 211 -13.24 0.91 12.87
N LEU A 212 -13.74 2.12 13.02
CA LEU A 212 -12.95 3.34 13.03
C LEU A 212 -13.40 4.16 14.24
N PHE A 213 -12.51 4.42 15.18
CA PHE A 213 -12.80 5.23 16.34
C PHE A 213 -11.54 5.93 16.88
N VAL A 214 -11.77 6.99 17.66
CA VAL A 214 -10.73 7.74 18.35
C VAL A 214 -10.99 7.71 19.84
N ARG A 215 -9.94 7.48 20.63
CA ARG A 215 -9.93 7.70 22.08
C ARG A 215 -9.13 8.96 22.38
N LEU A 216 -9.72 9.87 23.13
CA LEU A 216 -9.07 11.11 23.54
C LEU A 216 -8.61 11.04 25.00
N ASN A 217 -7.65 11.88 25.38
CA ASN A 217 -7.10 11.93 26.74
C ASN A 217 -8.13 12.39 27.80
N ASP A 218 -9.22 13.04 27.39
CA ASP A 218 -10.35 13.46 28.23
C ASP A 218 -11.41 12.36 28.41
N GLU A 219 -11.06 11.11 28.11
CA GLU A 219 -11.90 9.90 28.20
C GLU A 219 -13.03 9.81 27.14
N ASN A 220 -13.13 10.79 26.24
CA ASN A 220 -14.07 10.75 25.13
C ASN A 220 -13.70 9.69 24.10
N ILE A 221 -14.72 8.98 23.58
CA ILE A 221 -14.60 8.04 22.46
C ILE A 221 -15.48 8.56 21.33
N ILE A 222 -14.89 8.74 20.15
CA ILE A 222 -15.58 9.17 18.94
C ILE A 222 -15.60 8.00 17.96
N GLU A 223 -16.76 7.39 17.77
CA GLU A 223 -16.94 6.26 16.85
C GLU A 223 -17.45 6.73 15.48
N HIS A 224 -16.90 6.14 14.44
CA HIS A 224 -17.34 6.35 13.07
C HIS A 224 -17.82 5.02 12.48
N LYS A 225 -19.08 4.96 12.08
CA LYS A 225 -19.63 3.75 11.44
C LYS A 225 -18.99 3.56 10.05
N ILE A 226 -18.38 2.41 9.86
CA ILE A 226 -18.01 1.93 8.52
C ILE A 226 -19.30 1.47 7.85
N LYS A 227 -19.58 1.95 6.64
CA LYS A 227 -20.78 1.56 5.90
C LYS A 227 -20.74 0.07 5.58
N GLU A 228 -21.90 -0.59 5.65
CA GLU A 228 -22.04 -1.97 5.19
C GLU A 228 -21.56 -2.10 3.73
N GLY A 229 -20.71 -3.11 3.46
CA GLY A 229 -20.06 -3.29 2.15
C GLY A 229 -18.78 -2.47 1.93
N ASP A 230 -18.41 -1.58 2.87
CA ASP A 230 -17.16 -0.79 2.81
C ASP A 230 -16.02 -1.41 3.64
N GLY A 231 -16.24 -2.59 4.23
CA GLY A 231 -15.26 -3.29 5.07
C GLY A 231 -14.07 -3.90 4.29
N ALA A 232 -13.24 -4.66 5.00
CA ALA A 232 -11.95 -5.18 4.53
C ALA A 232 -11.99 -5.97 3.21
N TYR A 233 -13.09 -6.61 2.90
CA TYR A 233 -13.26 -7.38 1.65
C TYR A 233 -13.81 -6.58 0.48
N SER A 234 -14.24 -5.36 0.67
CA SER A 234 -14.61 -4.49 -0.42
C SER A 234 -13.39 -3.69 -0.88
N TYR A 235 -12.40 -4.38 -1.42
CA TYR A 235 -11.25 -3.73 -2.05
C TYR A 235 -11.73 -2.80 -3.17
N GLY A 236 -11.45 -1.50 -3.07
CA GLY A 236 -12.00 -0.42 -3.90
C GLY A 236 -11.53 -0.41 -5.36
N THR A 237 -11.52 -1.56 -6.03
CA THR A 237 -11.10 -1.67 -7.44
C THR A 237 -12.00 -0.84 -8.36
N LYS A 238 -13.32 -0.89 -8.14
CA LYS A 238 -14.28 -0.14 -8.95
C LYS A 238 -14.12 1.35 -8.76
N GLU A 239 -13.90 1.81 -7.54
CA GLU A 239 -13.70 3.22 -7.21
C GLU A 239 -12.40 3.76 -7.84
N ALA A 240 -11.32 2.98 -7.80
CA ALA A 240 -10.06 3.33 -8.46
C ALA A 240 -10.22 3.45 -9.99
N LEU A 241 -10.91 2.47 -10.62
CA LEU A 241 -11.21 2.50 -12.06
C LEU A 241 -12.06 3.71 -12.45
N ASN A 242 -13.14 4.00 -11.69
CA ASN A 242 -13.99 5.16 -11.94
C ASN A 242 -13.19 6.46 -11.84
N THR A 243 -12.34 6.59 -10.80
CA THR A 243 -11.47 7.76 -10.64
C THR A 243 -10.52 7.91 -11.83
N PHE A 244 -9.93 6.80 -12.31
CA PHE A 244 -9.06 6.85 -13.48
C PHE A 244 -9.78 7.28 -14.76
N VAL A 245 -10.99 6.75 -15.00
CA VAL A 245 -11.82 7.18 -16.12
C VAL A 245 -12.17 8.67 -16.03
N ASP A 246 -12.52 9.15 -14.84
CA ASP A 246 -12.83 10.56 -14.61
C ASP A 246 -11.61 11.46 -14.84
N ILE A 247 -10.40 11.02 -14.45
CA ILE A 247 -9.13 11.69 -14.80
C ILE A 247 -8.96 11.77 -16.31
N CYS A 248 -9.14 10.66 -17.03
CA CYS A 248 -9.04 10.63 -18.50
C CYS A 248 -10.06 11.53 -19.21
N LEU A 249 -11.21 11.77 -18.57
CA LEU A 249 -12.25 12.68 -19.05
C LEU A 249 -12.03 14.14 -18.60
N ASN A 250 -10.88 14.44 -17.97
CA ASN A 250 -10.53 15.76 -17.43
C ASN A 250 -11.57 16.29 -16.42
N LYS A 251 -12.23 15.42 -15.68
CA LYS A 251 -13.11 15.82 -14.58
C LYS A 251 -12.31 16.22 -13.35
N ASN A 252 -12.86 17.14 -12.57
CA ASN A 252 -12.26 17.53 -11.30
C ASN A 252 -12.52 16.45 -10.24
N VAL A 253 -11.56 15.52 -10.07
CA VAL A 253 -11.61 14.41 -9.11
C VAL A 253 -10.33 14.32 -8.31
N THR A 254 -10.42 13.83 -7.08
CA THR A 254 -9.23 13.60 -6.24
C THR A 254 -8.63 12.24 -6.53
N ASN A 255 -7.35 12.21 -6.90
CA ASN A 255 -6.58 10.98 -7.03
C ASN A 255 -6.06 10.56 -5.65
N HIS A 256 -6.77 9.66 -4.99
CA HIS A 256 -6.45 9.18 -3.63
C HIS A 256 -5.21 8.27 -3.56
N SER A 257 -4.62 7.94 -4.68
CA SER A 257 -3.44 7.05 -4.76
C SER A 257 -2.56 7.45 -5.95
N ASN A 258 -2.07 8.68 -5.88
CA ASN A 258 -1.26 9.31 -6.94
C ASN A 258 0.19 8.79 -6.97
N GLY A 259 0.93 9.21 -7.98
CA GLY A 259 2.32 8.83 -8.18
C GLY A 259 3.26 9.22 -7.04
N GLU A 260 3.05 10.39 -6.41
CA GLU A 260 3.89 10.86 -5.29
C GLU A 260 3.75 9.95 -4.06
N LEU A 261 2.53 9.56 -3.71
CA LEU A 261 2.28 8.59 -2.64
C LEU A 261 2.90 7.23 -2.97
N ALA A 262 2.81 6.82 -4.23
CA ALA A 262 3.41 5.58 -4.71
C ALA A 262 4.95 5.63 -4.66
N LEU A 263 5.58 6.75 -5.01
CA LEU A 263 7.02 6.95 -4.88
C LEU A 263 7.48 6.78 -3.43
N LYS A 264 6.79 7.41 -2.45
CA LYS A 264 7.09 7.21 -1.02
C LYS A 264 6.96 5.73 -0.63
N THR A 265 5.95 5.04 -1.13
CA THR A 265 5.75 3.60 -0.89
C THR A 265 6.91 2.76 -1.46
N VAL A 266 7.35 3.05 -2.68
CA VAL A 266 8.50 2.36 -3.31
C VAL A 266 9.79 2.63 -2.52
N LYS A 267 10.01 3.87 -2.04
CA LYS A 267 11.17 4.20 -1.19
C LYS A 267 11.21 3.36 0.08
N ILE A 268 10.07 3.21 0.77
CA ILE A 268 9.97 2.33 1.95
C ILE A 268 10.32 0.88 1.59
N LEU A 269 9.71 0.34 0.53
CA LEU A 269 9.91 -1.07 0.15
C LEU A 269 11.35 -1.33 -0.28
N GLU A 270 11.96 -0.48 -1.09
CA GLU A 270 13.36 -0.63 -1.50
C GLU A 270 14.31 -0.60 -0.29
N ALA A 271 14.12 0.34 0.64
CA ALA A 271 14.92 0.42 1.86
C ALA A 271 14.68 -0.79 2.79
N MET A 272 13.43 -1.29 2.87
CA MET A 272 13.10 -2.52 3.60
C MET A 272 13.91 -3.72 3.08
N TYR A 273 13.93 -3.92 1.77
CA TYR A 273 14.72 -5.02 1.16
C TYR A 273 16.23 -4.80 1.28
N LYS A 274 16.71 -3.54 1.24
CA LYS A 274 18.10 -3.24 1.59
C LYS A 274 18.41 -3.65 3.03
N SER A 275 17.53 -3.33 3.98
CA SER A 275 17.68 -3.70 5.38
C SER A 275 17.69 -5.22 5.60
N LEU A 276 16.80 -5.97 4.92
CA LEU A 276 16.80 -7.44 4.96
C LEU A 276 18.14 -8.04 4.48
N LYS A 277 18.76 -7.44 3.47
CA LYS A 277 20.04 -7.89 2.93
C LYS A 277 21.22 -7.46 3.79
N SER A 278 21.29 -6.22 4.20
CA SER A 278 22.39 -5.64 4.99
C SER A 278 22.34 -6.02 6.46
N LYS A 279 21.13 -6.36 6.98
CA LYS A 279 20.82 -6.54 8.40
C LYS A 279 21.14 -5.30 9.25
N LYS A 280 20.96 -4.13 8.67
CA LYS A 280 21.21 -2.83 9.28
C LYS A 280 20.01 -1.91 9.11
N LEU A 281 19.99 -0.84 9.92
CA LEU A 281 19.10 0.29 9.71
C LEU A 281 19.47 0.97 8.39
N GLU A 282 18.49 1.15 7.52
CA GLU A 282 18.66 1.80 6.21
C GLU A 282 17.92 3.14 6.17
N ARG A 283 18.49 4.12 5.48
CA ARG A 283 17.82 5.40 5.17
C ARG A 283 16.87 5.20 3.98
N ILE A 284 15.79 5.98 3.99
CA ILE A 284 14.74 5.96 2.96
C ILE A 284 14.87 7.19 2.05
#